data_9fb0e1e7771d95ff8999c8ce32570670
#
_entry.id   9fb0e1e7771d95ff8999c8ce32570670
#
_cell.length_a   1.000
_cell.length_b   1.000
_cell.length_c   1.000
_cell.angle_alpha   90.00
_cell.angle_beta   90.00
_cell.angle_gamma   90.00
#
_symmetry.space_group_name_H-M   'P 1'
#
loop_
_entity.id
_entity.type
_entity.pdbx_description
1 polymer ?
#
loop_
_entity_poly.entity_id
_entity_poly.type
_entity_poly.pdbx_seq_one_letter_code
_entity_poly.pdbx_strand_id
1 'polypeptide(L)'
;MSYHGSVCVNDGQGLSIDPDRREDIAAHTLLAAYDLLEKWSTDEYAARAEFMNELEGYWNALPGSVRGQAAFEIDGRDRLISAYGDRQGKQSAWYFADRGVRPQEFDLTKLQSLRALYIHLDQLPGIPAHPHQLTHDFLDEVRAALSSHQLALWNELLNPSKNARKTNVLLVSVPRQAGGRSLIGVAFAARDREIDRHVPVFPLTARRRMASHMRERGGASLELMAKRVAVLGCGAVGSVVADTLAAAGVGKLILIDAEEYSEDNVFRHVLQPIYIGFPKTIALKHQLERRYPGLAVEAFNITAQRWLASTPLKGIDGVVVAFGAPSVERSFGRAFRSQEHELPVVFTWLEALDLGGHSVLMWAHRPGCLDCLYRDDEGAPCLHPRTSFLEPNQHVTRNLTGCAGVFVPYGALQARKTGHMAAEQMLGALVGSSTARAYRYWVGDGTQAQAQGLRTTPWWSRAPSTSTTVATDQAFGRPCKRCRGNS
;
A
#
# COMPACT_ATOMS: atom_id res chain seq x y z
N MET A 1 4.39 -32.38 -30.62
CA MET A 1 4.17 -30.93 -30.50
C MET A 1 5.52 -30.27 -30.34
N SER A 2 5.89 -29.39 -31.23
CA SER A 2 7.17 -28.66 -31.12
C SER A 2 7.13 -27.74 -29.90
N TYR A 3 8.08 -27.89 -29.03
CA TYR A 3 8.31 -27.02 -27.90
C TYR A 3 8.89 -25.71 -28.41
N HIS A 4 8.15 -24.61 -28.31
CA HIS A 4 8.69 -23.29 -28.60
C HIS A 4 9.26 -22.73 -27.29
N GLY A 5 10.56 -22.94 -27.07
CA GLY A 5 11.29 -22.20 -26.03
C GLY A 5 11.54 -20.78 -26.52
N SER A 6 11.35 -19.80 -25.67
CA SER A 6 11.77 -18.42 -25.88
C SER A 6 13.01 -18.12 -25.07
N VAL A 7 14.03 -17.49 -25.67
CA VAL A 7 15.19 -16.96 -24.95
C VAL A 7 14.91 -15.49 -24.65
N CYS A 8 14.87 -15.15 -23.37
CA CYS A 8 14.73 -13.75 -22.96
C CYS A 8 16.10 -13.08 -23.01
N VAL A 9 16.34 -12.28 -24.03
CA VAL A 9 17.60 -11.56 -24.23
C VAL A 9 17.65 -10.22 -23.50
N ASN A 10 16.48 -9.73 -23.09
CA ASN A 10 16.33 -8.45 -22.40
C ASN A 10 14.97 -8.39 -21.70
N ASP A 11 14.88 -7.71 -20.56
CA ASP A 11 13.64 -7.52 -19.80
C ASP A 11 12.74 -6.40 -20.36
N GLY A 12 13.19 -5.70 -21.40
CA GLY A 12 12.47 -4.60 -22.02
C GLY A 12 12.47 -3.29 -21.22
N GLN A 13 13.11 -3.26 -20.06
CA GLN A 13 13.13 -2.08 -19.19
C GLN A 13 14.25 -1.12 -19.64
N GLY A 14 13.92 0.17 -19.72
CA GLY A 14 14.88 1.20 -20.11
C GLY A 14 15.33 1.19 -21.57
N LEU A 15 14.77 0.32 -22.40
CA LEU A 15 15.03 0.31 -23.84
C LEU A 15 14.16 1.34 -24.56
N SER A 16 14.82 2.18 -25.35
CA SER A 16 14.16 2.99 -26.38
C SER A 16 14.45 2.37 -27.74
N ILE A 17 13.50 1.64 -28.28
CA ILE A 17 13.63 0.96 -29.56
C ILE A 17 13.10 1.89 -30.67
N ASP A 18 13.95 2.19 -31.67
CA ASP A 18 13.55 2.86 -32.88
C ASP A 18 12.92 1.84 -33.87
N PRO A 19 11.59 1.88 -34.10
CA PRO A 19 10.91 0.89 -34.93
C PRO A 19 11.34 0.94 -36.39
N ASP A 20 12.00 2.01 -36.85
CA ASP A 20 12.49 2.14 -38.22
C ASP A 20 13.84 1.43 -38.43
N ARG A 21 14.54 1.07 -37.35
CA ARG A 21 15.83 0.33 -37.37
C ARG A 21 15.66 -1.18 -37.16
N ARG A 22 14.78 -1.80 -37.90
CA ARG A 22 14.40 -3.22 -37.72
C ARG A 22 15.54 -4.20 -37.88
N GLU A 23 16.44 -3.96 -38.83
CA GLU A 23 17.59 -4.84 -39.09
C GLU A 23 18.60 -4.78 -37.96
N ASP A 24 18.87 -3.60 -37.41
CA ASP A 24 19.75 -3.44 -36.28
C ASP A 24 19.17 -4.10 -35.00
N ILE A 25 17.85 -3.96 -34.78
CA ILE A 25 17.14 -4.61 -33.67
C ILE A 25 17.25 -6.13 -33.79
N ALA A 26 17.01 -6.68 -34.99
CA ALA A 26 17.08 -8.11 -35.23
C ALA A 26 18.52 -8.64 -35.03
N ALA A 27 19.50 -7.94 -35.60
CA ALA A 27 20.92 -8.30 -35.45
C ALA A 27 21.36 -8.29 -33.98
N HIS A 28 21.04 -7.22 -33.25
CA HIS A 28 21.38 -7.12 -31.84
C HIS A 28 20.71 -8.21 -30.99
N THR A 29 19.42 -8.49 -31.25
CA THR A 29 18.66 -9.53 -30.56
C THR A 29 19.26 -10.92 -30.79
N LEU A 30 19.64 -11.23 -32.03
CA LEU A 30 20.26 -12.51 -32.38
C LEU A 30 21.65 -12.68 -31.74
N LEU A 31 22.49 -11.62 -31.75
CA LEU A 31 23.79 -11.65 -31.08
C LEU A 31 23.64 -11.85 -29.58
N ALA A 32 22.73 -11.11 -28.92
CA ALA A 32 22.47 -11.27 -27.50
C ALA A 32 21.95 -12.69 -27.15
N ALA A 33 21.10 -13.27 -28.00
CA ALA A 33 20.65 -14.65 -27.82
C ALA A 33 21.79 -15.65 -27.98
N TYR A 34 22.68 -15.44 -28.96
CA TYR A 34 23.87 -16.29 -29.17
C TYR A 34 24.79 -16.24 -27.94
N ASP A 35 25.13 -15.05 -27.46
CA ASP A 35 26.02 -14.86 -26.29
C ASP A 35 25.46 -15.56 -25.03
N LEU A 36 24.13 -15.46 -24.82
CA LEU A 36 23.46 -16.15 -23.72
C LEU A 36 23.54 -17.68 -23.85
N LEU A 37 23.25 -18.19 -25.04
CA LEU A 37 23.29 -19.65 -25.28
C LEU A 37 24.70 -20.19 -25.18
N GLU A 38 25.71 -19.47 -25.68
CA GLU A 38 27.12 -19.82 -25.53
C GLU A 38 27.52 -19.85 -24.05
N LYS A 39 27.17 -18.80 -23.30
CA LYS A 39 27.41 -18.75 -21.85
C LYS A 39 26.81 -19.92 -21.12
N TRP A 40 25.54 -20.25 -21.39
CA TRP A 40 24.86 -21.36 -20.70
C TRP A 40 25.38 -22.75 -21.13
N SER A 41 25.91 -22.88 -22.34
CA SER A 41 26.50 -24.13 -22.81
C SER A 41 27.91 -24.39 -22.25
N THR A 42 28.63 -23.32 -21.90
CA THR A 42 30.03 -23.39 -21.44
C THR A 42 30.17 -23.23 -19.93
N ASP A 43 29.18 -22.62 -19.26
CA ASP A 43 29.15 -22.38 -17.83
C ASP A 43 27.87 -22.97 -17.19
N GLU A 44 28.00 -24.21 -16.71
CA GLU A 44 26.88 -24.92 -16.05
C GLU A 44 26.37 -24.17 -14.79
N TYR A 45 27.27 -23.49 -14.07
CA TYR A 45 26.90 -22.73 -12.89
C TYR A 45 26.03 -21.51 -13.27
N ALA A 46 26.41 -20.79 -14.31
CA ALA A 46 25.61 -19.67 -14.83
C ALA A 46 24.25 -20.14 -15.37
N ALA A 47 24.22 -21.26 -16.07
CA ALA A 47 22.96 -21.86 -16.59
C ALA A 47 22.02 -22.26 -15.46
N ARG A 48 22.55 -22.90 -14.41
CA ARG A 48 21.76 -23.28 -13.23
C ARG A 48 21.28 -22.07 -12.45
N ALA A 49 22.10 -21.04 -12.31
CA ALA A 49 21.75 -19.80 -11.66
C ALA A 49 20.57 -19.11 -12.34
N GLU A 50 20.63 -18.98 -13.65
CA GLU A 50 19.56 -18.40 -14.46
C GLU A 50 18.26 -19.20 -14.33
N PHE A 51 18.35 -20.51 -14.48
CA PHE A 51 17.18 -21.38 -14.29
C PHE A 51 16.55 -21.20 -12.92
N MET A 52 17.33 -21.12 -11.85
CA MET A 52 16.82 -20.94 -10.48
C MET A 52 16.20 -19.56 -10.27
N ASN A 53 16.71 -18.52 -10.94
CA ASN A 53 16.11 -17.18 -10.91
C ASN A 53 14.74 -17.15 -11.61
N GLU A 54 14.58 -17.91 -12.69
CA GLU A 54 13.37 -17.99 -13.52
C GLU A 54 12.43 -19.16 -13.12
N LEU A 55 12.77 -19.92 -12.09
CA LEU A 55 12.08 -21.16 -11.70
C LEU A 55 10.56 -20.99 -11.55
N GLU A 56 10.08 -19.90 -10.93
CA GLU A 56 8.64 -19.66 -10.78
C GLU A 56 7.94 -19.44 -12.13
N GLY A 57 8.60 -18.75 -13.06
CA GLY A 57 8.12 -18.52 -14.41
C GLY A 57 7.93 -19.85 -15.15
N TYR A 58 8.96 -20.69 -15.16
CA TYR A 58 8.90 -22.01 -15.76
C TYR A 58 7.86 -22.90 -15.11
N TRP A 59 7.81 -22.94 -13.79
CA TRP A 59 6.83 -23.74 -13.06
C TRP A 59 5.39 -23.34 -13.36
N ASN A 60 5.14 -22.04 -13.42
CA ASN A 60 3.82 -21.49 -13.71
C ASN A 60 3.36 -21.77 -15.16
N ALA A 61 4.30 -22.03 -16.07
CA ALA A 61 4.03 -22.38 -17.47
C ALA A 61 3.81 -23.91 -17.70
N LEU A 62 3.98 -24.76 -16.68
CA LEU A 62 3.78 -26.18 -16.79
C LEU A 62 2.33 -26.53 -17.20
N PRO A 63 2.11 -27.43 -18.17
CA PRO A 63 0.78 -27.87 -18.56
C PRO A 63 0.01 -28.48 -17.39
N GLY A 64 -1.30 -28.20 -17.32
CA GLY A 64 -2.14 -28.67 -16.24
C GLY A 64 -1.92 -27.97 -14.91
N SER A 65 -1.16 -26.87 -14.89
CA SER A 65 -0.92 -26.08 -13.70
C SER A 65 -2.21 -25.51 -13.14
N VAL A 66 -2.46 -25.76 -11.87
CA VAL A 66 -3.60 -25.24 -11.13
C VAL A 66 -3.21 -23.90 -10.49
N ARG A 67 -4.09 -22.91 -10.60
CA ARG A 67 -3.81 -21.56 -10.07
C ARG A 67 -3.89 -21.54 -8.54
N GLY A 68 -2.87 -20.97 -7.89
CA GLY A 68 -2.81 -20.73 -6.45
C GLY A 68 -2.33 -19.34 -6.10
N GLN A 69 -2.71 -18.87 -4.92
CA GLN A 69 -2.31 -17.60 -4.34
C GLN A 69 -1.71 -17.86 -2.96
N ALA A 70 -0.45 -17.46 -2.73
CA ALA A 70 0.25 -17.60 -1.46
C ALA A 70 0.14 -16.30 -0.66
N ALA A 71 -0.64 -16.33 0.42
CA ALA A 71 -0.85 -15.21 1.33
C ALA A 71 -0.19 -15.42 2.70
N PHE A 72 0.90 -16.14 2.73
CA PHE A 72 1.75 -16.33 3.91
C PHE A 72 3.19 -15.92 3.56
N GLU A 73 3.97 -15.53 4.56
CA GLU A 73 5.36 -15.11 4.34
C GLU A 73 6.26 -16.29 3.96
N ILE A 74 7.09 -16.08 2.92
CA ILE A 74 8.12 -17.04 2.49
C ILE A 74 9.38 -16.74 3.29
N ASP A 75 9.36 -17.12 4.57
CA ASP A 75 10.35 -16.78 5.59
C ASP A 75 11.37 -17.91 5.87
N GLY A 76 11.28 -19.03 5.14
CA GLY A 76 12.12 -20.21 5.33
C GLY A 76 11.75 -21.04 6.57
N ARG A 77 10.61 -20.80 7.19
CA ARG A 77 10.12 -21.59 8.33
C ARG A 77 9.18 -22.69 7.86
N ASP A 78 9.62 -23.92 7.99
CA ASP A 78 8.84 -25.10 7.64
C ASP A 78 7.60 -25.21 8.52
N ARG A 79 6.41 -25.37 7.91
CA ARG A 79 5.16 -25.49 8.66
C ARG A 79 3.99 -26.01 7.84
N LEU A 80 3.02 -26.56 8.56
CA LEU A 80 1.70 -26.82 7.97
C LEU A 80 0.92 -25.51 7.86
N ILE A 81 0.33 -25.30 6.70
CA ILE A 81 -0.53 -24.16 6.36
C ILE A 81 -1.92 -24.65 5.94
N SER A 82 -2.84 -23.71 5.78
CA SER A 82 -4.18 -23.98 5.28
C SER A 82 -4.22 -23.73 3.77
N ALA A 83 -4.87 -24.64 3.03
CA ALA A 83 -5.20 -24.47 1.63
C ALA A 83 -6.72 -24.40 1.47
N TYR A 84 -7.21 -23.38 0.82
CA TYR A 84 -8.63 -23.16 0.54
C TYR A 84 -8.86 -23.25 -0.97
N GLY A 85 -9.77 -24.13 -1.41
CA GLY A 85 -10.07 -24.33 -2.82
C GLY A 85 -11.57 -24.34 -3.09
N ASP A 86 -11.96 -24.05 -4.32
CA ASP A 86 -13.36 -24.10 -4.74
C ASP A 86 -13.87 -25.55 -4.83
N ARG A 87 -15.03 -25.80 -4.22
CA ARG A 87 -15.70 -27.12 -4.27
C ARG A 87 -16.29 -27.46 -5.65
N GLN A 88 -16.54 -26.46 -6.49
CA GLN A 88 -17.27 -26.65 -7.75
C GLN A 88 -16.40 -26.97 -8.97
N GLY A 89 -15.07 -26.98 -8.83
CA GLY A 89 -14.12 -27.49 -9.83
C GLY A 89 -14.08 -26.78 -11.19
N LYS A 90 -14.77 -25.67 -11.38
CA LYS A 90 -14.81 -24.97 -12.69
C LYS A 90 -13.72 -23.93 -12.87
N GLN A 91 -13.15 -23.42 -11.78
CA GLN A 91 -11.90 -22.63 -11.77
C GLN A 91 -11.18 -22.92 -10.46
N SER A 92 -10.33 -23.94 -10.45
CA SER A 92 -9.57 -24.32 -9.27
C SER A 92 -8.52 -23.26 -8.93
N ALA A 93 -8.94 -22.19 -8.27
CA ALA A 93 -8.02 -21.26 -7.66
C ALA A 93 -7.83 -21.65 -6.19
N TRP A 94 -6.62 -21.99 -5.82
CA TRP A 94 -6.24 -22.30 -4.45
C TRP A 94 -5.76 -21.01 -3.74
N TYR A 95 -6.08 -20.92 -2.46
CA TYR A 95 -5.57 -19.85 -1.60
C TYR A 95 -4.82 -20.47 -0.42
N PHE A 96 -3.57 -20.12 -0.23
CA PHE A 96 -2.70 -20.62 0.82
C PHE A 96 -2.46 -19.55 1.86
N ALA A 97 -2.68 -19.89 3.14
CA ALA A 97 -2.49 -18.95 4.26
C ALA A 97 -2.00 -19.71 5.49
N ASP A 98 -1.42 -18.98 6.44
CA ASP A 98 -1.06 -19.53 7.73
C ASP A 98 -2.28 -20.13 8.45
N ARG A 99 -2.04 -21.10 9.33
CA ARG A 99 -3.11 -21.78 10.06
C ARG A 99 -3.97 -20.80 10.85
N GLY A 100 -5.29 -20.89 10.67
CA GLY A 100 -6.24 -20.00 11.32
C GLY A 100 -6.51 -18.68 10.58
N VAL A 101 -5.71 -18.32 9.60
CA VAL A 101 -5.96 -17.17 8.74
C VAL A 101 -6.94 -17.55 7.63
N ARG A 102 -8.04 -16.80 7.55
CA ARG A 102 -9.08 -17.02 6.53
C ARG A 102 -9.07 -15.89 5.51
N PRO A 103 -9.19 -16.23 4.21
CA PRO A 103 -9.31 -15.19 3.19
C PRO A 103 -10.63 -14.40 3.39
N GLN A 104 -10.52 -13.09 3.56
CA GLN A 104 -11.70 -12.22 3.73
C GLN A 104 -12.49 -12.00 2.42
N GLU A 105 -11.87 -12.29 1.29
CA GLU A 105 -12.37 -11.94 -0.05
C GLU A 105 -13.19 -13.07 -0.69
N PHE A 106 -13.26 -14.24 -0.07
CA PHE A 106 -13.95 -15.40 -0.61
C PHE A 106 -15.14 -15.79 0.28
N ASP A 107 -16.21 -16.19 -0.36
CA ASP A 107 -17.33 -16.84 0.34
C ASP A 107 -16.87 -18.21 0.86
N LEU A 108 -16.50 -18.24 2.14
CA LEU A 108 -15.97 -19.43 2.79
C LEU A 108 -16.93 -20.61 2.82
N THR A 109 -18.24 -20.37 2.64
CA THR A 109 -19.23 -21.46 2.58
C THR A 109 -19.03 -22.33 1.35
N LYS A 110 -18.39 -21.80 0.30
CA LYS A 110 -18.11 -22.48 -0.96
C LYS A 110 -16.71 -23.10 -1.03
N LEU A 111 -15.84 -22.81 -0.05
CA LEU A 111 -14.46 -23.28 -0.06
C LEU A 111 -14.30 -24.56 0.76
N GLN A 112 -13.51 -25.49 0.23
CA GLN A 112 -12.99 -26.63 0.96
C GLN A 112 -11.65 -26.27 1.60
N SER A 113 -11.51 -26.50 2.91
CA SER A 113 -10.24 -26.37 3.61
C SER A 113 -9.48 -27.69 3.55
N LEU A 114 -8.26 -27.65 3.03
CA LEU A 114 -7.31 -28.75 3.01
C LEU A 114 -6.05 -28.36 3.80
N ARG A 115 -5.24 -29.36 4.14
CA ARG A 115 -3.90 -29.15 4.67
C ARG A 115 -2.92 -28.95 3.52
N ALA A 116 -1.97 -28.06 3.71
CA ALA A 116 -0.81 -27.90 2.87
C ALA A 116 0.45 -27.87 3.75
N LEU A 117 1.55 -28.28 3.19
CA LEU A 117 2.87 -28.21 3.81
C LEU A 117 3.69 -27.17 3.06
N TYR A 118 4.23 -26.19 3.78
CA TYR A 118 5.26 -25.31 3.27
C TYR A 118 6.61 -25.73 3.84
N ILE A 119 7.58 -25.96 2.96
CA ILE A 119 8.96 -26.30 3.32
C ILE A 119 9.95 -25.39 2.59
N HIS A 120 11.10 -25.23 3.20
CA HIS A 120 12.26 -24.60 2.61
C HIS A 120 13.34 -25.66 2.33
N LEU A 121 13.87 -25.64 1.11
CA LEU A 121 15.03 -26.44 0.72
C LEU A 121 16.16 -25.49 0.28
N ASP A 122 17.39 -25.83 0.62
CA ASP A 122 18.58 -25.10 0.17
C ASP A 122 18.84 -25.32 -1.33
N GLN A 123 18.43 -26.48 -1.85
CA GLN A 123 18.52 -26.83 -3.27
C GLN A 123 17.26 -27.58 -3.67
N LEU A 124 16.79 -27.38 -4.90
CA LEU A 124 15.71 -28.17 -5.44
C LEU A 124 16.29 -29.50 -5.92
N PRO A 125 15.84 -30.64 -5.35
CA PRO A 125 16.18 -31.95 -5.90
C PRO A 125 15.39 -32.11 -7.20
N GLY A 126 16.02 -32.51 -8.25
CA GLY A 126 15.42 -32.83 -9.55
C GLY A 126 14.48 -31.77 -10.11
N ILE A 127 14.83 -31.18 -11.22
CA ILE A 127 13.96 -30.25 -11.94
C ILE A 127 13.38 -31.03 -13.11
N PRO A 128 12.04 -31.03 -13.32
CA PRO A 128 11.47 -31.65 -14.50
C PRO A 128 12.08 -31.03 -15.77
N ALA A 129 12.87 -31.78 -16.49
CA ALA A 129 13.51 -31.32 -17.73
C ALA A 129 12.47 -30.95 -18.82
N HIS A 130 11.27 -31.48 -18.71
CA HIS A 130 10.13 -31.20 -19.57
C HIS A 130 8.84 -31.02 -18.78
N PRO A 131 7.94 -30.12 -19.18
CA PRO A 131 6.68 -29.86 -18.50
C PRO A 131 5.73 -31.04 -18.40
N HIS A 132 5.94 -32.08 -19.21
CA HIS A 132 5.17 -33.34 -19.14
C HIS A 132 5.74 -34.34 -18.14
N GLN A 133 6.84 -34.03 -17.44
CA GLN A 133 7.56 -34.95 -16.56
C GLN A 133 7.40 -34.64 -15.07
N LEU A 134 6.40 -33.82 -14.67
CA LEU A 134 6.08 -33.75 -13.25
C LEU A 134 5.42 -35.08 -12.85
N THR A 135 6.22 -35.99 -12.35
CA THR A 135 5.84 -37.33 -11.92
C THR A 135 5.93 -37.46 -10.41
N HIS A 136 5.52 -38.61 -9.91
CA HIS A 136 5.70 -38.97 -8.49
C HIS A 136 7.18 -38.98 -8.08
N ASP A 137 8.10 -39.21 -9.02
CA ASP A 137 9.54 -39.22 -8.74
C ASP A 137 10.02 -37.88 -8.17
N PHE A 138 9.44 -36.75 -8.65
CA PHE A 138 9.72 -35.45 -8.06
C PHE A 138 9.36 -35.39 -6.57
N LEU A 139 8.22 -35.96 -6.17
CA LEU A 139 7.82 -36.02 -4.76
C LEU A 139 8.74 -36.94 -3.95
N ASP A 140 9.20 -38.04 -4.53
CA ASP A 140 10.13 -38.96 -3.89
C ASP A 140 11.50 -38.32 -3.70
N GLU A 141 12.00 -37.58 -4.68
CA GLU A 141 13.25 -36.84 -4.59
C GLU A 141 13.16 -35.73 -3.55
N VAL A 142 12.05 -34.96 -3.54
CA VAL A 142 11.81 -33.97 -2.51
C VAL A 142 11.79 -34.63 -1.13
N ARG A 143 11.06 -35.71 -0.98
CA ARG A 143 10.97 -36.45 0.30
C ARG A 143 12.34 -36.97 0.76
N ALA A 144 13.18 -37.43 -0.15
CA ALA A 144 14.53 -37.92 0.15
C ALA A 144 15.46 -36.77 0.62
N ALA A 145 15.21 -35.57 0.21
CA ALA A 145 15.97 -34.37 0.61
C ALA A 145 15.50 -33.74 1.92
N LEU A 146 14.40 -34.22 2.53
CA LEU A 146 13.83 -33.63 3.75
C LEU A 146 14.69 -33.93 4.98
N SER A 147 14.88 -32.91 5.81
CA SER A 147 15.42 -33.06 7.16
C SER A 147 14.46 -33.85 8.07
N SER A 148 14.96 -34.31 9.21
CA SER A 148 14.12 -35.05 10.18
C SER A 148 12.91 -34.24 10.63
N HIS A 149 13.03 -32.94 10.81
CA HIS A 149 11.93 -32.04 11.15
C HIS A 149 10.90 -31.95 10.01
N GLN A 150 11.36 -31.75 8.80
CA GLN A 150 10.50 -31.68 7.61
C GLN A 150 9.78 -33.01 7.33
N LEU A 151 10.45 -34.15 7.56
CA LEU A 151 9.82 -35.48 7.48
C LEU A 151 8.72 -35.67 8.51
N ALA A 152 8.86 -35.13 9.72
CA ALA A 152 7.80 -35.17 10.73
C ALA A 152 6.56 -34.37 10.24
N LEU A 153 6.76 -33.17 9.67
CA LEU A 153 5.68 -32.37 9.07
C LEU A 153 5.04 -33.05 7.86
N TRP A 154 5.85 -33.70 7.01
CA TRP A 154 5.37 -34.49 5.88
C TRP A 154 4.47 -35.66 6.35
N ASN A 155 4.89 -36.40 7.36
CA ASN A 155 4.08 -37.47 7.94
C ASN A 155 2.80 -36.93 8.59
N GLU A 156 2.83 -35.74 9.19
CA GLU A 156 1.63 -35.08 9.72
C GLU A 156 0.68 -34.67 8.59
N LEU A 157 1.20 -34.17 7.44
CA LEU A 157 0.40 -33.86 6.25
C LEU A 157 -0.35 -35.10 5.76
N LEU A 158 0.33 -36.24 5.66
CA LEU A 158 -0.22 -37.51 5.16
C LEU A 158 -1.11 -38.23 6.17
N ASN A 159 -1.15 -37.79 7.44
CA ASN A 159 -1.94 -38.43 8.47
C ASN A 159 -3.45 -38.35 8.15
N PRO A 160 -4.14 -39.48 8.00
CA PRO A 160 -5.54 -39.51 7.60
C PRO A 160 -6.42 -38.92 8.71
N SER A 161 -7.16 -37.86 8.43
CA SER A 161 -8.38 -37.54 9.18
C SER A 161 -9.51 -38.34 8.51
N LYS A 162 -10.20 -39.14 9.23
CA LYS A 162 -11.42 -39.98 9.01
C LYS A 162 -12.07 -40.15 7.63
N ASN A 163 -11.54 -39.70 6.48
CA ASN A 163 -12.10 -39.91 5.13
C ASN A 163 -11.04 -40.16 4.07
N ALA A 164 -11.29 -41.15 3.26
CA ALA A 164 -10.42 -42.07 2.58
C ALA A 164 -9.57 -41.57 1.40
N ARG A 165 -9.76 -40.44 0.81
CA ARG A 165 -8.94 -39.94 -0.31
C ARG A 165 -8.82 -38.43 -0.23
N LYS A 166 -7.62 -37.91 -0.03
CA LYS A 166 -7.43 -36.47 0.09
C LYS A 166 -6.36 -35.96 -0.84
N THR A 167 -6.67 -34.84 -1.50
CA THR A 167 -5.66 -34.02 -2.14
C THR A 167 -4.82 -33.33 -1.06
N ASN A 168 -3.52 -33.46 -1.16
CA ASN A 168 -2.52 -32.77 -0.36
C ASN A 168 -1.80 -31.76 -1.22
N VAL A 169 -1.29 -30.73 -0.60
CA VAL A 169 -0.52 -29.68 -1.27
C VAL A 169 0.82 -29.54 -0.59
N LEU A 170 1.87 -29.54 -1.41
CA LEU A 170 3.22 -29.21 -1.01
C LEU A 170 3.63 -27.90 -1.69
N LEU A 171 4.11 -26.96 -0.91
CA LEU A 171 4.74 -25.72 -1.37
C LEU A 171 6.20 -25.76 -0.95
N VAL A 172 7.10 -25.56 -1.92
CA VAL A 172 8.54 -25.60 -1.72
C VAL A 172 9.14 -24.24 -2.05
N SER A 173 9.88 -23.68 -1.13
CA SER A 173 10.70 -22.50 -1.43
C SER A 173 12.18 -22.84 -1.51
N VAL A 174 12.87 -22.26 -2.48
CA VAL A 174 14.32 -22.43 -2.70
C VAL A 174 14.98 -21.07 -2.90
N PRO A 175 16.23 -20.86 -2.44
CA PRO A 175 16.93 -19.59 -2.62
C PRO A 175 17.20 -19.33 -4.11
N ARG A 176 17.19 -18.04 -4.49
CA ARG A 176 17.66 -17.54 -5.79
C ARG A 176 19.00 -16.86 -5.64
N GLN A 177 19.86 -16.95 -6.63
CA GLN A 177 21.13 -16.25 -6.61
C GLN A 177 20.96 -14.73 -6.69
N ALA A 178 19.94 -14.27 -7.42
CA ALA A 178 19.57 -12.84 -7.47
C ALA A 178 18.96 -12.28 -6.16
N GLY A 179 18.93 -13.11 -5.12
CA GLY A 179 18.29 -12.78 -3.84
C GLY A 179 16.84 -13.19 -3.75
N GLY A 180 16.37 -13.35 -2.51
CA GLY A 180 15.03 -13.86 -2.22
C GLY A 180 14.89 -15.36 -2.49
N ARG A 181 13.64 -15.84 -2.62
CA ARG A 181 13.30 -17.26 -2.78
C ARG A 181 12.31 -17.46 -3.89
N SER A 182 12.45 -18.52 -4.67
CA SER A 182 11.40 -19.01 -5.58
C SER A 182 10.41 -19.88 -4.81
N LEU A 183 9.14 -19.84 -5.16
CA LEU A 183 8.06 -20.63 -4.56
C LEU A 183 7.37 -21.45 -5.65
N ILE A 184 7.39 -22.75 -5.51
CA ILE A 184 6.70 -23.70 -6.38
C ILE A 184 5.72 -24.54 -5.59
N GLY A 185 4.68 -25.07 -6.24
CA GLY A 185 3.67 -25.88 -5.60
C GLY A 185 3.34 -27.14 -6.36
N VAL A 186 2.95 -28.17 -5.62
CA VAL A 186 2.52 -29.45 -6.15
C VAL A 186 1.27 -29.93 -5.42
N ALA A 187 0.27 -30.38 -6.17
CA ALA A 187 -0.88 -31.09 -5.63
C ALA A 187 -0.78 -32.57 -5.94
N PHE A 188 -1.04 -33.41 -4.96
CA PHE A 188 -0.99 -34.89 -5.09
C PHE A 188 -2.03 -35.55 -4.20
N ALA A 189 -2.42 -36.78 -4.56
CA ALA A 189 -3.27 -37.60 -3.72
C ALA A 189 -2.44 -38.47 -2.78
N ALA A 190 -2.97 -38.71 -1.59
CA ALA A 190 -2.42 -39.69 -0.67
C ALA A 190 -3.51 -40.61 -0.12
N ARG A 191 -3.14 -41.85 0.12
CA ARG A 191 -3.96 -42.87 0.71
C ARG A 191 -3.12 -43.70 1.71
N ASP A 192 -3.69 -44.01 2.86
CA ASP A 192 -3.04 -44.83 3.89
C ASP A 192 -1.62 -44.38 4.28
N ARG A 193 -1.43 -43.04 4.37
CA ARG A 193 -0.16 -42.34 4.67
C ARG A 193 0.90 -42.43 3.58
N GLU A 194 0.54 -42.90 2.39
CA GLU A 194 1.43 -42.98 1.25
C GLU A 194 0.89 -42.16 0.07
N ILE A 195 1.77 -41.80 -0.87
CA ILE A 195 1.40 -41.12 -2.10
C ILE A 195 0.60 -42.10 -2.96
N ASP A 196 -0.61 -41.73 -3.36
CA ASP A 196 -1.42 -42.52 -4.28
C ASP A 196 -0.92 -42.37 -5.73
N ARG A 197 -0.10 -43.30 -6.17
CA ARG A 197 0.52 -43.29 -7.51
C ARG A 197 -0.46 -43.53 -8.67
N HIS A 198 -1.73 -43.85 -8.38
CA HIS A 198 -2.79 -43.98 -9.39
C HIS A 198 -3.42 -42.62 -9.76
N VAL A 199 -3.10 -41.56 -9.00
CA VAL A 199 -3.60 -40.19 -9.25
C VAL A 199 -2.44 -39.32 -9.72
N PRO A 200 -2.57 -38.63 -10.86
CA PRO A 200 -1.52 -37.76 -11.34
C PRO A 200 -1.13 -36.68 -10.34
N VAL A 201 0.12 -36.24 -10.39
CA VAL A 201 0.64 -35.09 -9.68
C VAL A 201 0.39 -33.83 -10.54
N PHE A 202 -0.05 -32.76 -9.93
CA PHE A 202 -0.35 -31.52 -10.63
C PHE A 202 0.54 -30.37 -10.15
N PRO A 203 1.17 -29.60 -11.06
CA PRO A 203 1.87 -28.39 -10.68
C PRO A 203 0.86 -27.35 -10.18
N LEU A 204 1.24 -26.62 -9.15
CA LEU A 204 0.47 -25.50 -8.62
C LEU A 204 1.26 -24.19 -8.83
N THR A 205 0.62 -23.19 -9.40
CA THR A 205 1.18 -21.84 -9.35
C THR A 205 0.98 -21.32 -7.93
N ALA A 206 1.95 -20.57 -7.42
CA ALA A 206 1.86 -19.97 -6.10
C ALA A 206 2.09 -18.46 -6.19
N ARG A 207 1.16 -17.74 -6.88
CA ARG A 207 1.26 -16.30 -7.02
C ARG A 207 1.30 -15.63 -5.65
N ARG A 208 2.31 -14.81 -5.44
CA ARG A 208 2.54 -14.15 -4.17
C ARG A 208 1.48 -13.11 -3.89
N ARG A 209 0.79 -13.26 -2.78
CA ARG A 209 -0.22 -12.33 -2.27
C ARG A 209 0.09 -11.88 -0.84
N MET A 210 1.29 -12.15 -0.37
CA MET A 210 1.75 -11.64 0.92
C MET A 210 1.94 -10.12 0.87
N ALA A 211 1.64 -9.47 1.98
CA ALA A 211 1.67 -8.02 2.09
C ALA A 211 3.06 -7.43 1.79
N SER A 212 4.13 -8.07 2.25
CA SER A 212 5.52 -7.67 2.00
C SER A 212 5.83 -7.63 0.49
N HIS A 213 5.55 -8.70 -0.23
CA HIS A 213 5.79 -8.79 -1.68
C HIS A 213 4.93 -7.80 -2.48
N MET A 214 3.64 -7.67 -2.13
CA MET A 214 2.75 -6.73 -2.83
C MET A 214 3.17 -5.28 -2.62
N ARG A 215 3.65 -4.94 -1.41
CA ARG A 215 4.21 -3.62 -1.11
C ARG A 215 5.44 -3.34 -1.96
N GLU A 216 6.43 -4.23 -1.95
CA GLU A 216 7.66 -4.09 -2.73
C GLU A 216 7.39 -3.96 -4.23
N ARG A 217 6.55 -4.83 -4.80
CA ARG A 217 6.15 -4.77 -6.23
C ARG A 217 5.32 -3.55 -6.57
N GLY A 218 4.53 -3.04 -5.63
CA GLY A 218 3.69 -1.85 -5.79
C GLY A 218 4.40 -0.53 -5.49
N GLY A 219 5.69 -0.56 -5.10
CA GLY A 219 6.45 0.64 -4.75
C GLY A 219 6.13 1.19 -3.36
N ALA A 220 5.44 0.42 -2.51
CA ALA A 220 5.17 0.82 -1.14
C ALA A 220 6.36 0.47 -0.22
N SER A 221 6.71 1.38 0.69
CA SER A 221 7.85 1.21 1.59
C SER A 221 7.59 0.13 2.65
N LEU A 222 8.54 -0.78 2.81
CA LEU A 222 8.54 -1.75 3.91
C LEU A 222 8.88 -1.08 5.27
N GLU A 223 9.66 -0.01 5.26
CA GLU A 223 10.01 0.76 6.44
C GLU A 223 8.78 1.38 7.11
N LEU A 224 7.79 1.78 6.31
CA LEU A 224 6.54 2.37 6.81
C LEU A 224 5.57 1.34 7.40
N MET A 225 5.83 0.05 7.26
CA MET A 225 4.94 -1.02 7.73
C MET A 225 4.73 -1.02 9.26
N ALA A 226 5.72 -0.58 10.02
CA ALA A 226 5.62 -0.44 11.47
C ALA A 226 5.01 0.89 11.93
N LYS A 227 4.87 1.86 11.04
CA LYS A 227 4.41 3.22 11.37
C LYS A 227 2.91 3.28 11.61
N ARG A 228 2.52 4.10 12.59
CA ARG A 228 1.13 4.33 13.02
C ARG A 228 0.79 5.82 12.87
N VAL A 229 -0.16 6.14 12.01
CA VAL A 229 -0.56 7.52 11.71
C VAL A 229 -2.04 7.74 12.00
N ALA A 230 -2.33 8.82 12.72
CA ALA A 230 -3.70 9.27 12.96
C ALA A 230 -4.14 10.31 11.91
N VAL A 231 -5.33 10.14 11.35
CA VAL A 231 -5.97 11.09 10.43
C VAL A 231 -7.24 11.62 11.07
N LEU A 232 -7.23 12.90 11.41
CA LEU A 232 -8.32 13.61 12.05
C LEU A 232 -9.09 14.42 11.00
N GLY A 233 -10.34 14.04 10.79
CA GLY A 233 -11.15 14.49 9.66
C GLY A 233 -10.98 13.58 8.45
N CYS A 234 -12.02 12.78 8.16
CA CYS A 234 -12.06 11.84 7.05
C CYS A 234 -12.97 12.34 5.91
N GLY A 235 -13.03 13.65 5.70
CA GLY A 235 -13.74 14.27 4.58
C GLY A 235 -13.00 14.10 3.25
N ALA A 236 -13.30 14.98 2.27
CA ALA A 236 -12.73 14.92 0.93
C ALA A 236 -11.19 14.89 0.91
N VAL A 237 -10.53 15.74 1.71
CA VAL A 237 -9.06 15.79 1.79
C VAL A 237 -8.51 14.66 2.65
N GLY A 238 -9.05 14.47 3.86
CA GLY A 238 -8.54 13.46 4.80
C GLY A 238 -8.69 12.03 4.31
N SER A 239 -9.73 11.72 3.52
CA SER A 239 -9.88 10.41 2.89
C SER A 239 -8.80 10.14 1.84
N VAL A 240 -8.38 11.16 1.09
CA VAL A 240 -7.26 11.06 0.15
C VAL A 240 -5.95 10.87 0.90
N VAL A 241 -5.74 11.60 2.02
CA VAL A 241 -4.57 11.39 2.88
C VAL A 241 -4.50 9.94 3.36
N ALA A 242 -5.60 9.41 3.90
CA ALA A 242 -5.65 8.04 4.41
C ALA A 242 -5.34 6.99 3.31
N ASP A 243 -5.96 7.14 2.14
CA ASP A 243 -5.70 6.25 0.99
C ASP A 243 -4.24 6.33 0.51
N THR A 244 -3.68 7.53 0.44
CA THR A 244 -2.29 7.76 -0.01
C THR A 244 -1.28 7.19 0.98
N LEU A 245 -1.46 7.41 2.29
CA LEU A 245 -0.60 6.83 3.32
C LEU A 245 -0.63 5.31 3.31
N ALA A 246 -1.83 4.72 3.14
CA ALA A 246 -1.99 3.28 3.01
C ALA A 246 -1.27 2.74 1.76
N ALA A 247 -1.45 3.38 0.60
CA ALA A 247 -0.80 3.03 -0.65
C ALA A 247 0.73 3.13 -0.58
N ALA A 248 1.25 4.14 0.15
CA ALA A 248 2.69 4.32 0.36
C ALA A 248 3.32 3.29 1.31
N GLY A 249 2.50 2.51 2.04
CA GLY A 249 3.01 1.44 2.89
C GLY A 249 2.88 1.66 4.40
N VAL A 250 2.23 2.72 4.87
CA VAL A 250 1.92 2.88 6.30
C VAL A 250 1.11 1.68 6.78
N GLY A 251 1.60 0.99 7.83
CA GLY A 251 1.01 -0.27 8.26
C GLY A 251 -0.20 -0.11 9.18
N LYS A 252 -0.31 1.01 9.87
CA LYS A 252 -1.42 1.26 10.79
C LYS A 252 -1.98 2.67 10.63
N LEU A 253 -3.30 2.76 10.45
CA LEU A 253 -4.02 4.03 10.43
C LEU A 253 -5.02 4.11 11.57
N ILE A 254 -5.17 5.30 12.15
CA ILE A 254 -6.23 5.63 13.10
C ILE A 254 -7.07 6.71 12.43
N LEU A 255 -8.34 6.41 12.17
CA LEU A 255 -9.26 7.30 11.49
C LEU A 255 -10.27 7.88 12.48
N ILE A 256 -10.37 9.21 12.53
CA ILE A 256 -11.22 9.92 13.46
C ILE A 256 -12.13 10.89 12.70
N ASP A 257 -13.43 10.67 12.75
CA ASP A 257 -14.47 11.54 12.18
C ASP A 257 -15.80 11.18 12.82
N ALA A 258 -16.66 12.15 13.07
CA ALA A 258 -17.99 11.93 13.63
C ALA A 258 -19.11 11.93 12.57
N GLU A 259 -18.75 12.17 11.30
CA GLU A 259 -19.73 12.33 10.23
C GLU A 259 -20.02 11.01 9.49
N GLU A 260 -21.24 10.95 8.93
CA GLU A 260 -21.62 9.91 7.98
C GLU A 260 -21.27 10.31 6.55
N TYR A 261 -21.06 9.32 5.70
CA TYR A 261 -20.86 9.51 4.28
C TYR A 261 -22.21 9.73 3.59
N SER A 262 -22.36 10.85 2.89
CA SER A 262 -23.59 11.25 2.24
C SER A 262 -23.41 11.42 0.72
N GLU A 263 -24.53 11.62 0.03
CA GLU A 263 -24.60 11.90 -1.40
C GLU A 263 -23.74 13.11 -1.79
N ASP A 264 -23.68 14.14 -0.96
CA ASP A 264 -22.89 15.36 -1.19
C ASP A 264 -21.39 15.11 -1.23
N ASN A 265 -20.93 13.95 -0.75
CA ASN A 265 -19.53 13.59 -0.71
C ASN A 265 -19.08 12.80 -1.95
N VAL A 266 -19.99 12.15 -2.69
CA VAL A 266 -19.70 11.12 -3.70
C VAL A 266 -18.65 11.55 -4.73
N PHE A 267 -18.73 12.75 -5.27
CA PHE A 267 -17.82 13.20 -6.32
C PHE A 267 -16.44 13.64 -5.82
N ARG A 268 -16.25 13.88 -4.53
CA ARG A 268 -14.99 14.41 -3.98
C ARG A 268 -14.33 13.51 -2.92
N HIS A 269 -14.99 12.46 -2.50
CA HIS A 269 -14.48 11.50 -1.52
C HIS A 269 -13.91 10.24 -2.21
N VAL A 270 -13.06 9.47 -1.51
CA VAL A 270 -12.50 8.23 -2.06
C VAL A 270 -13.42 7.02 -1.89
N LEU A 271 -14.45 7.11 -1.03
CA LEU A 271 -15.43 6.05 -0.83
C LEU A 271 -16.32 5.86 -2.05
N GLN A 272 -16.73 4.62 -2.25
CA GLN A 272 -17.76 4.26 -3.26
C GLN A 272 -19.16 4.58 -2.76
N PRO A 273 -20.13 4.86 -3.67
CA PRO A 273 -21.52 5.20 -3.30
C PRO A 273 -22.24 4.14 -2.45
N ILE A 274 -21.80 2.88 -2.49
CA ILE A 274 -22.36 1.79 -1.67
C ILE A 274 -22.25 2.05 -0.16
N TYR A 275 -21.40 2.97 0.25
CA TYR A 275 -21.21 3.32 1.66
C TYR A 275 -22.05 4.52 2.13
N ILE A 276 -22.95 5.07 1.29
CA ILE A 276 -23.84 6.15 1.71
C ILE A 276 -24.66 5.71 2.94
N GLY A 277 -24.72 6.57 3.97
CA GLY A 277 -25.36 6.30 5.26
C GLY A 277 -24.47 5.59 6.29
N PHE A 278 -23.23 5.22 5.94
CA PHE A 278 -22.30 4.66 6.92
C PHE A 278 -21.38 5.74 7.51
N PRO A 279 -20.94 5.58 8.78
CA PRO A 279 -19.89 6.43 9.34
C PRO A 279 -18.64 6.41 8.44
N LYS A 280 -18.11 7.59 8.10
CA LYS A 280 -16.96 7.74 7.18
C LYS A 280 -15.78 6.89 7.61
N THR A 281 -15.46 6.87 8.89
CA THR A 281 -14.33 6.11 9.44
C THR A 281 -14.49 4.60 9.27
N ILE A 282 -15.69 4.07 9.50
CA ILE A 282 -16.00 2.63 9.38
C ILE A 282 -15.95 2.20 7.92
N ALA A 283 -16.54 3.01 7.02
CA ALA A 283 -16.54 2.75 5.59
C ALA A 283 -15.11 2.79 5.01
N LEU A 284 -14.30 3.78 5.40
CA LEU A 284 -12.90 3.87 4.99
C LEU A 284 -12.08 2.70 5.50
N LYS A 285 -12.23 2.32 6.78
CA LYS A 285 -11.58 1.12 7.33
C LYS A 285 -11.85 -0.09 6.44
N HIS A 286 -13.13 -0.37 6.17
CA HIS A 286 -13.52 -1.52 5.37
C HIS A 286 -12.95 -1.48 3.95
N GLN A 287 -12.98 -0.32 3.28
CA GLN A 287 -12.44 -0.17 1.94
C GLN A 287 -10.92 -0.29 1.90
N LEU A 288 -10.20 0.37 2.83
CA LEU A 288 -8.74 0.41 2.84
C LEU A 288 -8.12 -0.94 3.22
N GLU A 289 -8.65 -1.63 4.24
CA GLU A 289 -8.15 -2.96 4.64
C GLU A 289 -8.36 -4.01 3.53
N ARG A 290 -9.44 -3.91 2.76
CA ARG A 290 -9.65 -4.78 1.58
C ARG A 290 -8.73 -4.47 0.43
N ARG A 291 -8.37 -3.19 0.24
CA ARG A 291 -7.52 -2.74 -0.88
C ARG A 291 -6.04 -2.98 -0.62
N TYR A 292 -5.58 -2.79 0.62
CA TYR A 292 -4.18 -2.81 1.00
C TYR A 292 -3.89 -3.95 1.99
N PRO A 293 -3.46 -5.13 1.52
CA PRO A 293 -3.13 -6.26 2.39
C PRO A 293 -2.09 -5.91 3.45
N GLY A 294 -2.35 -6.34 4.69
CA GLY A 294 -1.48 -6.05 5.83
C GLY A 294 -1.63 -4.67 6.44
N LEU A 295 -2.54 -3.82 5.94
CA LEU A 295 -2.95 -2.60 6.61
C LEU A 295 -3.89 -2.93 7.77
N ALA A 296 -3.65 -2.32 8.93
CA ALA A 296 -4.58 -2.32 10.07
C ALA A 296 -5.17 -0.93 10.27
N VAL A 297 -6.50 -0.83 10.39
CA VAL A 297 -7.20 0.44 10.60
C VAL A 297 -8.02 0.41 11.89
N GLU A 298 -7.76 1.35 12.77
CA GLU A 298 -8.62 1.67 13.90
C GLU A 298 -9.56 2.82 13.49
N ALA A 299 -10.86 2.68 13.70
CA ALA A 299 -11.87 3.63 13.27
C ALA A 299 -12.68 4.14 14.46
N PHE A 300 -12.71 5.45 14.65
CA PHE A 300 -13.40 6.13 15.73
C PHE A 300 -14.48 7.08 15.17
N ASN A 301 -15.73 6.69 15.28
CA ASN A 301 -16.87 7.54 14.91
C ASN A 301 -17.23 8.50 16.04
N ILE A 302 -16.31 9.41 16.36
CA ILE A 302 -16.43 10.43 17.41
C ILE A 302 -15.74 11.71 16.97
N THR A 303 -16.02 12.80 17.66
CA THR A 303 -15.31 14.06 17.40
C THR A 303 -13.82 13.92 17.77
N ALA A 304 -12.97 14.64 17.05
CA ALA A 304 -11.54 14.60 17.28
C ALA A 304 -11.16 15.16 18.68
N GLN A 305 -11.94 16.11 19.20
CA GLN A 305 -11.77 16.63 20.56
C GLN A 305 -11.96 15.54 21.61
N ARG A 306 -13.03 14.74 21.47
CA ARG A 306 -13.33 13.62 22.36
C ARG A 306 -12.24 12.55 22.27
N TRP A 307 -11.79 12.25 21.06
CA TRP A 307 -10.71 11.28 20.85
C TRP A 307 -9.41 11.75 21.51
N LEU A 308 -9.00 13.00 21.29
CA LEU A 308 -7.76 13.54 21.88
C LEU A 308 -7.80 13.59 23.41
N ALA A 309 -8.97 13.85 24.00
CA ALA A 309 -9.15 13.86 25.46
C ALA A 309 -9.06 12.46 26.10
N SER A 310 -9.34 11.40 25.35
CA SER A 310 -9.40 10.02 25.84
C SER A 310 -8.26 9.12 25.39
N THR A 311 -7.41 9.59 24.46
CA THR A 311 -6.40 8.73 23.81
C THR A 311 -5.00 9.29 24.04
N PRO A 312 -4.09 8.53 24.65
CA PRO A 312 -2.69 8.90 24.74
C PRO A 312 -2.04 8.85 23.35
N LEU A 313 -1.27 9.87 23.02
CA LEU A 313 -0.57 9.93 21.71
C LEU A 313 0.73 9.12 21.69
N LYS A 314 1.13 8.52 22.80
CA LYS A 314 2.30 7.65 22.86
C LYS A 314 2.13 6.45 21.92
N GLY A 315 3.13 6.23 21.08
CA GLY A 315 3.11 5.15 20.07
C GLY A 315 2.37 5.52 18.78
N ILE A 316 2.03 6.80 18.57
CA ILE A 316 1.61 7.36 17.29
C ILE A 316 2.82 8.04 16.68
N ASP A 317 3.17 7.68 15.43
CA ASP A 317 4.35 8.19 14.72
C ASP A 317 4.07 9.51 13.98
N GLY A 318 2.81 9.84 13.74
CA GLY A 318 2.41 11.07 13.08
C GLY A 318 0.90 11.34 13.12
N VAL A 319 0.52 12.61 12.96
CA VAL A 319 -0.88 13.04 12.95
C VAL A 319 -1.14 13.93 11.75
N VAL A 320 -2.20 13.67 11.01
CA VAL A 320 -2.71 14.57 9.96
C VAL A 320 -4.07 15.14 10.38
N VAL A 321 -4.23 16.45 10.31
CA VAL A 321 -5.45 17.19 10.65
C VAL A 321 -6.01 17.82 9.39
N ALA A 322 -7.22 17.42 9.01
CA ALA A 322 -7.88 17.79 7.75
C ALA A 322 -9.36 18.20 7.96
N PHE A 323 -9.62 19.10 8.93
CA PHE A 323 -10.98 19.55 9.22
C PHE A 323 -11.44 20.69 8.31
N GLY A 324 -10.52 21.55 7.86
CA GLY A 324 -10.86 22.82 7.24
C GLY A 324 -11.54 23.80 8.20
N ALA A 325 -11.29 23.68 9.52
CA ALA A 325 -11.88 24.47 10.59
C ALA A 325 -10.79 25.20 11.41
N PRO A 326 -10.35 26.38 11.00
CA PRO A 326 -9.14 27.05 11.54
C PRO A 326 -9.11 27.20 13.06
N SER A 327 -10.24 27.52 13.67
CA SER A 327 -10.31 27.70 15.14
C SER A 327 -10.07 26.39 15.88
N VAL A 328 -10.62 25.29 15.36
CA VAL A 328 -10.44 23.94 15.91
C VAL A 328 -9.00 23.51 15.69
N GLU A 329 -8.48 23.63 14.49
CA GLU A 329 -7.10 23.25 14.13
C GLU A 329 -6.06 23.96 14.99
N ARG A 330 -6.24 25.25 15.25
CA ARG A 330 -5.36 26.01 16.17
C ARG A 330 -5.38 25.44 17.58
N SER A 331 -6.53 25.02 18.09
CA SER A 331 -6.63 24.38 19.42
C SER A 331 -5.88 23.05 19.46
N PHE A 332 -5.99 22.25 18.42
CA PHE A 332 -5.24 20.99 18.24
C PHE A 332 -3.74 21.25 18.11
N GLY A 333 -3.34 22.25 17.32
CA GLY A 333 -1.93 22.65 17.20
C GLY A 333 -1.28 22.98 18.54
N ARG A 334 -2.04 23.58 19.46
CA ARG A 334 -1.59 23.86 20.83
C ARG A 334 -1.47 22.58 21.67
N ALA A 335 -2.47 21.69 21.59
CA ALA A 335 -2.48 20.43 22.32
C ALA A 335 -1.36 19.49 21.86
N PHE A 336 -1.11 19.40 20.54
CA PHE A 336 0.00 18.59 20.03
C PHE A 336 1.37 19.15 20.41
N ARG A 337 1.50 20.47 20.51
CA ARG A 337 2.75 21.09 20.92
C ARG A 337 3.13 20.78 22.37
N SER A 338 2.17 20.51 23.24
CA SER A 338 2.42 20.18 24.65
C SER A 338 2.76 18.72 24.90
N GLN A 339 2.88 17.89 23.86
CA GLN A 339 3.25 16.48 24.03
C GLN A 339 4.71 16.35 24.49
N GLU A 340 5.00 15.34 25.31
CA GLU A 340 6.34 15.08 25.87
C GLU A 340 7.33 14.52 24.85
N HIS A 341 6.85 13.96 23.74
CA HIS A 341 7.68 13.35 22.70
C HIS A 341 7.59 14.10 21.38
N GLU A 342 8.61 13.94 20.55
CA GLU A 342 8.60 14.50 19.19
C GLU A 342 7.52 13.83 18.35
N LEU A 343 6.57 14.64 17.90
CA LEU A 343 5.45 14.21 17.08
C LEU A 343 5.32 15.12 15.86
N PRO A 344 5.46 14.59 14.63
CA PRO A 344 5.14 15.35 13.43
C PRO A 344 3.63 15.45 13.27
N VAL A 345 3.16 16.67 13.02
CA VAL A 345 1.74 16.97 12.79
C VAL A 345 1.62 17.77 11.50
N VAL A 346 0.80 17.28 10.58
CA VAL A 346 0.47 17.97 9.34
C VAL A 346 -0.95 18.53 9.42
N PHE A 347 -1.11 19.82 9.23
CA PHE A 347 -2.40 20.49 9.03
C PHE A 347 -2.60 20.75 7.56
N THR A 348 -3.80 20.49 7.04
CA THR A 348 -4.09 20.67 5.62
C THR A 348 -5.49 21.18 5.37
N TRP A 349 -5.65 22.12 4.45
CA TRP A 349 -6.93 22.72 4.08
C TRP A 349 -6.94 23.19 2.62
N LEU A 350 -8.14 23.42 2.11
CA LEU A 350 -8.41 23.97 0.78
C LEU A 350 -8.91 25.39 0.88
N GLU A 351 -8.52 26.23 -0.09
CA GLU A 351 -9.18 27.47 -0.39
C GLU A 351 -10.37 27.24 -1.34
N ALA A 352 -11.38 28.09 -1.20
CA ALA A 352 -12.57 28.01 -2.06
C ALA A 352 -12.27 28.29 -3.53
N LEU A 353 -13.18 27.88 -4.43
CA LEU A 353 -13.18 28.28 -5.84
C LEU A 353 -11.88 27.95 -6.59
N ASP A 354 -11.31 26.82 -6.26
CA ASP A 354 -10.09 26.29 -6.90
C ASP A 354 -8.85 27.17 -6.74
N LEU A 355 -8.85 28.13 -5.81
CA LEU A 355 -7.70 29.03 -5.57
C LEU A 355 -6.44 28.30 -5.13
N GLY A 356 -6.59 27.16 -4.45
CA GLY A 356 -5.45 26.34 -4.07
C GLY A 356 -5.65 25.55 -2.79
N GLY A 357 -4.56 25.00 -2.27
CA GLY A 357 -4.54 24.26 -1.03
C GLY A 357 -3.23 24.37 -0.30
N HIS A 358 -3.27 24.07 0.98
CA HIS A 358 -2.18 24.28 1.92
C HIS A 358 -1.88 23.02 2.72
N SER A 359 -0.62 22.86 3.10
CA SER A 359 -0.17 21.82 4.01
C SER A 359 0.97 22.35 4.88
N VAL A 360 0.86 22.18 6.18
CA VAL A 360 1.77 22.69 7.19
C VAL A 360 2.27 21.56 8.06
N LEU A 361 3.55 21.22 7.96
CA LEU A 361 4.22 20.31 8.87
C LEU A 361 4.77 21.09 10.06
N MET A 362 4.39 20.72 11.25
CA MET A 362 5.00 21.15 12.51
C MET A 362 5.46 19.95 13.34
N TRP A 363 6.35 20.20 14.29
CA TRP A 363 6.82 19.22 15.25
C TRP A 363 6.50 19.68 16.66
N ALA A 364 6.11 18.76 17.54
CA ALA A 364 6.02 19.04 18.96
C ALA A 364 7.37 19.58 19.46
N HIS A 365 7.35 20.52 20.37
CA HIS A 365 8.53 21.19 20.96
C HIS A 365 9.43 22.01 20.04
N ARG A 366 9.25 21.95 18.71
CA ARG A 366 10.06 22.74 17.77
C ARG A 366 9.41 24.08 17.42
N PRO A 367 10.18 25.14 17.15
CA PRO A 367 9.64 26.42 16.68
C PRO A 367 8.88 26.29 15.36
N GLY A 368 7.85 27.12 15.15
CA GLY A 368 7.05 27.16 13.93
C GLY A 368 5.77 26.33 14.03
N CYS A 369 4.91 26.69 14.98
CA CYS A 369 3.59 26.08 15.15
C CYS A 369 2.53 26.76 14.27
N LEU A 370 1.33 26.20 14.20
CA LEU A 370 0.20 26.73 13.43
C LEU A 370 -0.17 28.18 13.82
N ASP A 371 -0.06 28.54 15.12
CA ASP A 371 -0.32 29.93 15.57
C ASP A 371 0.67 30.96 14.98
N CYS A 372 1.83 30.54 14.46
CA CYS A 372 2.77 31.45 13.80
C CYS A 372 2.21 32.00 12.48
N LEU A 373 1.36 31.24 11.79
CA LEU A 373 0.69 31.67 10.56
C LEU A 373 -0.34 32.78 10.80
N TYR A 374 -0.87 32.86 12.03
CA TYR A 374 -1.89 33.84 12.44
C TYR A 374 -1.27 35.05 13.12
N ARG A 375 -0.21 35.57 12.52
CA ARG A 375 0.46 36.80 12.97
C ARG A 375 0.83 37.65 11.76
N ASP A 376 0.77 38.98 11.94
CA ASP A 376 1.31 39.91 10.95
C ASP A 376 2.85 40.01 11.01
N ASP A 377 3.43 40.87 10.22
CA ASP A 377 4.89 41.03 10.12
C ASP A 377 5.50 41.65 11.40
N GLU A 378 4.72 42.39 12.19
CA GLU A 378 5.09 42.94 13.49
C GLU A 378 4.94 41.91 14.61
N GLY A 379 4.25 40.81 14.35
CA GLY A 379 4.02 39.69 15.28
C GLY A 379 2.74 39.84 16.11
N ALA A 380 1.83 40.76 15.74
CA ALA A 380 0.51 40.89 16.34
C ALA A 380 -0.44 39.77 15.88
N PRO A 381 -1.42 39.33 16.70
CA PRO A 381 -2.35 38.28 16.34
C PRO A 381 -3.30 38.69 15.22
N CYS A 382 -3.48 37.83 14.22
CA CYS A 382 -4.47 37.96 13.14
C CYS A 382 -5.57 36.93 13.26
N LEU A 383 -6.76 37.26 12.75
CA LEU A 383 -7.89 36.33 12.67
C LEU A 383 -7.73 35.32 11.51
N HIS A 384 -7.05 35.72 10.45
CA HIS A 384 -6.80 34.91 9.25
C HIS A 384 -5.32 34.56 9.15
N PRO A 385 -4.95 33.41 8.59
CA PRO A 385 -3.56 33.12 8.35
C PRO A 385 -2.97 34.06 7.30
N ARG A 386 -1.75 34.51 7.53
CA ARG A 386 -1.00 35.39 6.59
C ARG A 386 -0.83 34.75 5.20
N THR A 387 -1.01 33.44 5.11
CA THR A 387 -0.90 32.64 3.89
C THR A 387 -2.23 32.44 3.19
N SER A 388 -3.34 33.03 3.64
CA SER A 388 -4.64 32.98 2.94
C SER A 388 -4.53 33.49 1.52
N PHE A 389 -5.26 32.89 0.61
CA PHE A 389 -5.32 33.31 -0.79
C PHE A 389 -6.41 34.35 -1.04
N LEU A 390 -7.46 34.34 -0.25
CA LEU A 390 -8.51 35.33 -0.28
C LEU A 390 -8.32 36.36 0.84
N GLU A 391 -8.62 37.63 0.53
CA GLU A 391 -8.77 38.66 1.55
C GLU A 391 -9.94 38.30 2.50
N PRO A 392 -9.83 38.67 3.79
CA PRO A 392 -10.88 38.36 4.77
C PRO A 392 -12.22 39.07 4.46
N ASN A 393 -13.27 38.61 5.13
CA ASN A 393 -14.63 39.17 5.07
C ASN A 393 -15.29 39.10 3.67
N GLN A 394 -15.02 38.03 2.91
CA GLN A 394 -15.67 37.75 1.64
C GLN A 394 -16.53 36.49 1.74
N HIS A 395 -17.67 36.47 1.02
CA HIS A 395 -18.56 35.32 0.98
C HIS A 395 -18.15 34.38 -0.13
N VAL A 396 -17.74 33.17 0.25
CA VAL A 396 -17.26 32.12 -0.67
C VAL A 396 -18.12 30.85 -0.63
N THR A 397 -19.13 30.82 0.24
CA THR A 397 -20.03 29.67 0.37
C THR A 397 -21.13 29.71 -0.65
N ARG A 398 -21.60 28.53 -1.07
CA ARG A 398 -22.80 28.34 -1.86
C ARG A 398 -23.87 27.65 -1.01
N ASN A 399 -25.12 27.94 -1.32
CA ASN A 399 -26.27 27.33 -0.67
C ASN A 399 -27.20 26.80 -1.74
N LEU A 400 -27.46 25.49 -1.76
CA LEU A 400 -28.33 24.84 -2.73
C LEU A 400 -29.70 24.44 -2.12
N THR A 401 -29.76 24.16 -0.82
CA THR A 401 -30.96 23.56 -0.19
C THR A 401 -31.31 24.18 1.15
N GLY A 402 -30.98 25.47 1.40
CA GLY A 402 -31.24 26.15 2.68
C GLY A 402 -30.10 25.98 3.69
N CYS A 403 -30.35 26.26 4.97
CA CYS A 403 -29.30 26.34 6.00
C CYS A 403 -28.42 25.09 6.12
N ALA A 404 -28.97 23.91 5.85
CA ALA A 404 -28.21 22.66 5.85
C ALA A 404 -27.40 22.40 4.56
N GLY A 405 -27.65 23.18 3.50
CA GLY A 405 -27.00 23.04 2.19
C GLY A 405 -25.86 24.02 1.92
N VAL A 406 -25.35 24.68 2.95
CA VAL A 406 -24.21 25.62 2.82
C VAL A 406 -22.90 24.86 2.74
N PHE A 407 -22.11 25.08 1.70
CA PHE A 407 -20.81 24.43 1.50
C PHE A 407 -19.81 25.39 0.87
N VAL A 408 -18.52 25.08 1.04
CA VAL A 408 -17.40 25.71 0.33
C VAL A 408 -17.20 24.98 -0.99
N PRO A 409 -17.32 25.65 -2.15
CA PRO A 409 -17.16 25.01 -3.46
C PRO A 409 -15.70 24.68 -3.75
N TYR A 410 -15.42 23.40 -3.94
CA TYR A 410 -14.18 22.86 -4.47
C TYR A 410 -14.44 21.46 -5.06
N GLY A 411 -13.60 21.03 -6.01
CA GLY A 411 -13.76 19.79 -6.71
C GLY A 411 -12.86 18.66 -6.20
N ALA A 412 -13.03 17.48 -6.80
CA ALA A 412 -12.24 16.29 -6.47
C ALA A 412 -10.74 16.46 -6.76
N LEU A 413 -10.40 17.14 -7.86
CA LEU A 413 -9.01 17.38 -8.25
C LEU A 413 -8.26 18.17 -7.18
N GLN A 414 -8.90 19.21 -6.65
CA GLN A 414 -8.37 20.08 -5.63
C GLN A 414 -8.18 19.32 -4.30
N ALA A 415 -9.18 18.54 -3.91
CA ALA A 415 -9.10 17.68 -2.73
C ALA A 415 -7.95 16.66 -2.84
N ARG A 416 -7.78 16.03 -4.00
CA ARG A 416 -6.71 15.09 -4.26
C ARG A 416 -5.33 15.74 -4.25
N LYS A 417 -5.14 16.87 -4.94
CA LYS A 417 -3.85 17.61 -4.91
C LYS A 417 -3.44 17.94 -3.48
N THR A 418 -4.37 18.48 -2.69
CA THR A 418 -4.10 18.87 -1.31
C THR A 418 -3.86 17.66 -0.41
N GLY A 419 -4.65 16.61 -0.54
CA GLY A 419 -4.46 15.37 0.23
C GLY A 419 -3.15 14.67 -0.07
N HIS A 420 -2.75 14.58 -1.34
CA HIS A 420 -1.44 14.03 -1.73
C HIS A 420 -0.28 14.85 -1.19
N MET A 421 -0.35 16.19 -1.28
CA MET A 421 0.67 17.07 -0.74
C MET A 421 0.84 16.89 0.78
N ALA A 422 -0.26 16.77 1.52
CA ALA A 422 -0.23 16.54 2.96
C ALA A 422 0.33 15.15 3.32
N ALA A 423 -0.07 14.13 2.58
CA ALA A 423 0.45 12.78 2.76
C ALA A 423 1.96 12.71 2.47
N GLU A 424 2.43 13.36 1.40
CA GLU A 424 3.86 13.45 1.06
C GLU A 424 4.67 14.11 2.18
N GLN A 425 4.17 15.20 2.78
CA GLN A 425 4.84 15.81 3.92
C GLN A 425 4.91 14.87 5.14
N MET A 426 3.83 14.16 5.43
CA MET A 426 3.81 13.20 6.53
C MET A 426 4.77 12.04 6.25
N LEU A 427 4.78 11.48 5.05
CA LEU A 427 5.72 10.42 4.65
C LEU A 427 7.16 10.86 4.81
N GLY A 428 7.51 12.07 4.36
CA GLY A 428 8.84 12.63 4.54
C GLY A 428 9.24 12.78 6.01
N ALA A 429 8.30 13.10 6.89
CA ALA A 429 8.55 13.16 8.33
C ALA A 429 8.75 11.76 8.94
N LEU A 430 7.99 10.76 8.48
CA LEU A 430 8.07 9.38 8.99
C LEU A 430 9.38 8.66 8.62
N VAL A 431 9.94 8.95 7.45
CA VAL A 431 11.23 8.37 6.99
C VAL A 431 12.44 9.26 7.32
N GLY A 432 12.23 10.35 8.05
CA GLY A 432 13.31 11.24 8.48
C GLY A 432 13.90 12.17 7.40
N SER A 433 13.33 12.20 6.20
CA SER A 433 13.74 13.15 5.14
C SER A 433 13.27 14.57 5.38
N SER A 434 12.25 14.77 6.23
CA SER A 434 11.72 16.08 6.67
C SER A 434 11.80 16.17 8.19
N THR A 435 12.87 16.77 8.69
CA THR A 435 13.12 16.92 10.13
C THR A 435 12.80 18.30 10.70
N ALA A 436 12.38 19.23 9.86
CA ALA A 436 12.03 20.59 10.23
C ALA A 436 10.57 20.92 9.89
N ARG A 437 10.08 22.03 10.45
CA ARG A 437 8.82 22.62 10.02
C ARG A 437 8.84 22.88 8.51
N ALA A 438 7.71 22.70 7.84
CA ALA A 438 7.57 22.98 6.41
C ALA A 438 6.17 23.50 6.10
N TYR A 439 6.09 24.42 5.16
CA TYR A 439 4.85 24.87 4.59
C TYR A 439 4.88 24.62 3.09
N ARG A 440 3.85 23.95 2.59
CA ARG A 440 3.64 23.70 1.18
C ARG A 440 2.27 24.23 0.75
N TYR A 441 2.18 24.65 -0.48
CA TYR A 441 0.92 25.04 -1.10
C TYR A 441 0.95 24.78 -2.60
N TRP A 442 -0.19 24.70 -3.19
CA TRP A 442 -0.39 24.77 -4.63
C TRP A 442 -1.39 25.88 -4.94
N VAL A 443 -1.26 26.49 -6.12
CA VAL A 443 -2.08 27.62 -6.58
C VAL A 443 -2.88 27.17 -7.79
N GLY A 444 -4.18 27.50 -7.80
CA GLY A 444 -5.07 27.35 -8.93
C GLY A 444 -5.14 28.61 -9.81
N ASP A 445 -5.99 28.58 -10.80
CA ASP A 445 -6.09 29.66 -11.80
C ASP A 445 -6.86 30.88 -11.32
N GLY A 446 -7.68 30.77 -10.28
CA GLY A 446 -8.45 31.87 -9.71
C GLY A 446 -9.59 32.41 -10.57
N THR A 447 -9.84 31.85 -11.75
CA THR A 447 -10.85 32.35 -12.70
C THR A 447 -12.23 32.47 -12.08
N GLN A 448 -12.64 31.48 -11.27
CA GLN A 448 -13.95 31.53 -10.62
C GLN A 448 -14.04 32.61 -9.53
N ALA A 449 -12.97 32.83 -8.80
CA ALA A 449 -12.91 33.88 -7.78
C ALA A 449 -12.98 35.27 -8.41
N GLN A 450 -12.25 35.47 -9.49
CA GLN A 450 -12.28 36.70 -10.28
C GLN A 450 -13.66 36.99 -10.89
N ALA A 451 -14.30 35.97 -11.45
CA ALA A 451 -15.65 36.09 -12.02
C ALA A 451 -16.70 36.47 -10.96
N GLN A 452 -16.47 36.14 -9.69
CA GLN A 452 -17.33 36.53 -8.57
C GLN A 452 -16.90 37.86 -7.91
N GLY A 453 -15.90 38.57 -8.45
CA GLY A 453 -15.41 39.84 -7.92
C GLY A 453 -14.68 39.74 -6.59
N LEU A 454 -14.16 38.54 -6.27
CA LEU A 454 -13.44 38.29 -5.03
C LEU A 454 -12.00 38.83 -5.12
N ARG A 455 -11.53 39.41 -4.02
CA ARG A 455 -10.16 39.94 -3.90
C ARG A 455 -9.23 38.88 -3.34
N THR A 456 -8.12 38.68 -4.04
CA THR A 456 -7.05 37.80 -3.62
C THR A 456 -5.94 38.55 -2.88
N THR A 457 -5.23 37.86 -2.01
CA THR A 457 -4.13 38.44 -1.25
C THR A 457 -2.85 38.59 -2.10
N PRO A 458 -1.91 39.43 -1.69
CA PRO A 458 -0.57 39.50 -2.29
C PRO A 458 0.19 38.15 -2.17
N TRP A 459 -0.14 37.31 -1.21
CA TRP A 459 0.43 35.96 -1.08
C TRP A 459 0.07 35.08 -2.29
N TRP A 460 -1.20 35.08 -2.69
CA TRP A 460 -1.66 34.35 -3.88
C TRP A 460 -1.06 34.90 -5.19
N SER A 461 -1.04 36.23 -5.32
CA SER A 461 -0.59 36.91 -6.56
C SER A 461 0.91 36.75 -6.83
N ARG A 462 1.72 36.53 -5.79
CA ARG A 462 3.18 36.34 -5.90
C ARG A 462 3.57 34.86 -6.08
N ALA A 463 2.65 33.96 -5.84
CA ALA A 463 2.92 32.54 -5.94
C ALA A 463 3.08 32.11 -7.41
N PRO A 464 4.08 31.27 -7.75
CA PRO A 464 4.21 30.74 -9.09
C PRO A 464 3.02 29.83 -9.41
N SER A 465 2.43 30.02 -10.58
CA SER A 465 1.16 29.43 -11.02
C SER A 465 1.15 27.89 -11.17
N THR A 466 2.27 27.21 -11.05
CA THR A 466 2.37 25.81 -11.49
C THR A 466 3.05 24.84 -10.53
N SER A 467 3.47 25.23 -9.34
CA SER A 467 4.25 24.31 -8.50
C SER A 467 3.88 24.30 -7.02
N THR A 468 4.00 23.12 -6.44
CA THR A 468 4.05 22.94 -4.98
C THR A 468 5.34 23.60 -4.48
N THR A 469 5.25 24.78 -3.89
CA THR A 469 6.42 25.53 -3.42
C THR A 469 6.56 25.38 -1.92
N VAL A 470 7.79 25.18 -1.47
CA VAL A 470 8.14 25.18 -0.04
C VAL A 470 8.59 26.60 0.33
N ALA A 471 7.81 27.27 1.15
CA ALA A 471 8.09 28.64 1.60
C ALA A 471 8.08 28.70 3.13
N THR A 472 9.14 28.18 3.76
CA THR A 472 9.18 27.99 5.22
C THR A 472 9.26 29.29 6.00
N ASP A 473 10.25 30.13 5.73
CA ASP A 473 10.53 31.31 6.57
C ASP A 473 9.52 32.43 6.34
N GLN A 474 9.06 32.65 5.12
CA GLN A 474 8.04 33.62 4.80
C GLN A 474 6.67 33.28 5.39
N ALA A 475 6.28 31.97 5.35
CA ALA A 475 5.00 31.53 5.85
C ALA A 475 4.91 31.64 7.38
N PHE A 476 5.91 31.15 8.09
CA PHE A 476 5.89 31.13 9.56
C PHE A 476 6.27 32.47 10.19
N GLY A 477 7.01 33.34 9.48
CA GLY A 477 7.46 34.59 10.01
C GLY A 477 8.27 34.48 11.32
N ARG A 478 8.16 35.47 12.18
CA ARG A 478 8.81 35.46 13.51
C ARG A 478 8.14 34.42 14.44
N PRO A 479 8.91 33.65 15.22
CA PRO A 479 8.33 32.73 16.19
C PRO A 479 7.38 33.41 17.15
N CYS A 480 6.19 32.84 17.37
CA CYS A 480 5.21 33.36 18.30
C CYS A 480 5.69 33.21 19.76
N LYS A 481 5.03 33.91 20.70
CA LYS A 481 5.37 33.83 22.14
C LYS A 481 5.44 32.43 22.67
N ARG A 482 4.59 31.50 22.15
CA ARG A 482 4.57 30.06 22.53
C ARG A 482 5.76 29.29 21.99
N CYS A 483 6.32 29.71 20.86
CA CYS A 483 7.52 29.10 20.27
C CYS A 483 8.82 29.64 20.92
N ARG A 484 8.79 30.83 21.52
CA ARG A 484 9.94 31.43 22.19
C ARG A 484 10.15 30.93 23.63
N GLY A 485 9.08 30.47 24.29
CA GLY A 485 9.13 30.05 25.69
C GLY A 485 9.82 28.73 25.97
N ASN A 486 10.38 28.08 24.95
CA ASN A 486 11.11 26.79 25.05
C ASN A 486 12.56 26.94 24.51
N SER A 487 13.13 28.15 24.51
CA SER A 487 14.55 28.38 24.23
C SER A 487 15.32 28.63 25.51
#